data_8eb00d53e53790fa17157c84403ef74d
#
_entry.id   8eb00d53e53790fa17157c84403ef74d
#
_cell.length_a   1.000
_cell.length_b   1.000
_cell.length_c   1.000
_cell.angle_alpha   90.00
_cell.angle_beta   90.00
_cell.angle_gamma   90.00
#
_symmetry.space_group_name_H-M   'P 1'
#
loop_
_entity.id
_entity.type
_entity.pdbx_description
1 polymer ?
#
loop_
_entity_poly.entity_id
_entity_poly.type
_entity_poly.pdbx_seq_one_letter_code
_entity_poly.pdbx_strand_id
1 'polypeptide(L)'
;MNQIPCLIRTSTAGGEAGYALGDPLVDSYLAFVAGRCRPNTLRAVAHDLKTFFTIIDKAPVEVVAADIFAFVADQRGDRSVVRISDGESGLSARTIARRLSSISGFYAYLVARGDTPVASSPVPCGLSTRRRGGRRTQVPLVRVPRTLPKILSPAEVTALLGALRTDRDRAMVYAMVLGGLRRCEVLGLRLGDVQVPERSLFIAEGKGGHQRVV
;
A
#
# COMPACT_ATOMS: atom_id res chain seq x y z
N MET A 1 10.60 -13.97 25.50
CA MET A 1 10.98 -12.61 25.03
C MET A 1 10.75 -12.63 23.54
N ASN A 2 9.64 -12.05 23.07
CA ASN A 2 9.42 -11.86 21.63
C ASN A 2 10.47 -10.85 21.14
N GLN A 3 11.32 -11.27 20.21
CA GLN A 3 12.24 -10.33 19.57
C GLN A 3 11.39 -9.35 18.76
N ILE A 4 11.63 -8.05 18.95
CA ILE A 4 11.04 -7.00 18.11
C ILE A 4 11.35 -7.36 16.65
N PRO A 5 10.36 -7.49 15.76
CA PRO A 5 10.58 -7.94 14.41
C PRO A 5 11.52 -6.97 13.68
N CYS A 6 12.69 -7.48 13.32
CA CYS A 6 13.69 -6.72 12.57
C CYS A 6 13.46 -6.94 11.08
N LEU A 7 13.12 -5.87 10.35
CA LEU A 7 12.94 -5.97 8.91
C LEU A 7 14.30 -6.09 8.22
N ILE A 8 14.61 -7.27 7.74
CA ILE A 8 15.84 -7.56 7.00
C ILE A 8 15.50 -7.57 5.50
N ARG A 9 16.28 -6.82 4.73
CA ARG A 9 16.22 -6.91 3.28
C ARG A 9 17.04 -8.11 2.84
N THR A 10 16.39 -9.04 2.16
CA THR A 10 17.01 -10.25 1.59
C THR A 10 17.09 -10.10 0.08
N SER A 11 17.92 -10.93 -0.56
CA SER A 11 17.94 -11.10 -2.02
C SER A 11 17.36 -12.46 -2.35
N THR A 12 16.40 -12.52 -3.26
CA THR A 12 15.88 -13.78 -3.78
C THR A 12 16.89 -14.41 -4.74
N ALA A 13 16.76 -15.70 -5.01
CA ALA A 13 17.65 -16.42 -5.96
C ALA A 13 17.71 -15.78 -7.37
N GLY A 14 16.71 -14.96 -7.73
CA GLY A 14 16.65 -14.16 -8.96
C GLY A 14 17.21 -12.74 -8.83
N GLY A 15 17.87 -12.38 -7.71
CA GLY A 15 18.43 -11.03 -7.49
C GLY A 15 17.40 -9.97 -7.11
N GLU A 16 16.12 -10.33 -6.99
CA GLU A 16 15.06 -9.39 -6.56
C GLU A 16 15.11 -9.17 -5.04
N ALA A 17 14.71 -7.96 -4.62
CA ALA A 17 14.68 -7.61 -3.21
C ALA A 17 13.56 -8.38 -2.49
N GLY A 18 13.94 -9.21 -1.53
CA GLY A 18 13.06 -9.85 -0.55
C GLY A 18 13.03 -9.10 0.78
N TYR A 19 12.16 -9.53 1.66
CA TYR A 19 12.07 -9.04 3.04
C TYR A 19 11.78 -10.19 3.99
N ALA A 20 12.41 -10.15 5.19
CA ALA A 20 12.16 -11.08 6.29
C ALA A 20 11.99 -10.30 7.60
N LEU A 21 11.17 -10.82 8.51
CA LEU A 21 10.97 -10.26 9.85
C LEU A 21 11.52 -11.18 10.96
N GLY A 22 12.00 -12.37 10.62
CA GLY A 22 12.56 -13.33 11.57
C GLY A 22 11.53 -14.31 12.17
N ASP A 23 10.24 -14.20 11.78
CA ASP A 23 9.20 -15.17 12.12
C ASP A 23 8.94 -16.07 10.89
N PRO A 24 9.00 -17.41 11.03
CA PRO A 24 8.86 -18.33 9.90
C PRO A 24 7.54 -18.21 9.13
N LEU A 25 6.43 -17.91 9.82
CA LEU A 25 5.11 -17.79 9.19
C LEU A 25 5.03 -16.48 8.40
N VAL A 26 5.53 -15.39 8.97
CA VAL A 26 5.56 -14.08 8.31
C VAL A 26 6.51 -14.11 7.12
N ASP A 27 7.69 -14.70 7.27
CA ASP A 27 8.71 -14.78 6.22
C ASP A 27 8.23 -15.64 5.05
N SER A 28 7.55 -16.76 5.33
CA SER A 28 6.90 -17.60 4.33
C SER A 28 5.82 -16.83 3.54
N TYR A 29 5.02 -16.00 4.22
CA TYR A 29 4.06 -15.14 3.55
C TYR A 29 4.73 -14.06 2.69
N LEU A 30 5.78 -13.43 3.18
CA LEU A 30 6.52 -12.42 2.40
C LEU A 30 7.16 -13.04 1.16
N ALA A 31 7.68 -14.26 1.24
CA ALA A 31 8.16 -15.02 0.08
C ALA A 31 7.03 -15.30 -0.93
N PHE A 32 5.85 -15.70 -0.45
CA PHE A 32 4.67 -15.88 -1.30
C PHE A 32 4.24 -14.58 -2.00
N VAL A 33 4.25 -13.44 -1.28
CA VAL A 33 3.93 -12.12 -1.84
C VAL A 33 4.99 -11.68 -2.86
N ALA A 34 6.27 -11.98 -2.61
CA ALA A 34 7.36 -11.67 -3.54
C ALA A 34 7.16 -12.31 -4.91
N GLY A 35 6.70 -13.57 -4.96
CA GLY A 35 6.46 -14.29 -6.21
C GLY A 35 5.26 -13.81 -7.04
N ARG A 36 4.39 -12.93 -6.48
CA ARG A 36 3.15 -12.51 -7.17
C ARG A 36 2.93 -11.01 -7.25
N CYS A 37 3.67 -10.22 -6.49
CA CYS A 37 3.47 -8.78 -6.39
C CYS A 37 4.72 -8.00 -6.78
N ARG A 38 4.53 -6.76 -7.22
CA ARG A 38 5.66 -5.86 -7.51
C ARG A 38 6.45 -5.52 -6.23
N PRO A 39 7.75 -5.21 -6.34
CA PRO A 39 8.63 -4.94 -5.20
C PRO A 39 8.10 -3.87 -4.22
N ASN A 40 7.46 -2.82 -4.73
CA ASN A 40 6.86 -1.78 -3.89
C ASN A 40 5.66 -2.28 -3.06
N THR A 41 4.88 -3.22 -3.59
CA THR A 41 3.77 -3.85 -2.86
C THR A 41 4.31 -4.75 -1.76
N LEU A 42 5.31 -5.59 -2.07
CA LEU A 42 5.99 -6.42 -1.10
C LEU A 42 6.57 -5.58 0.04
N ARG A 43 7.30 -4.52 -0.30
CA ARG A 43 7.86 -3.59 0.69
C ARG A 43 6.78 -2.99 1.60
N ALA A 44 5.66 -2.56 1.03
CA ALA A 44 4.56 -1.99 1.81
C ALA A 44 3.97 -3.02 2.79
N VAL A 45 3.72 -4.25 2.32
CA VAL A 45 3.21 -5.35 3.15
C VAL A 45 4.19 -5.69 4.28
N ALA A 46 5.48 -5.81 3.98
CA ALA A 46 6.52 -6.10 4.98
C ALA A 46 6.57 -5.03 6.07
N HIS A 47 6.53 -3.75 5.71
CA HIS A 47 6.48 -2.66 6.68
C HIS A 47 5.19 -2.63 7.49
N ASP A 48 4.05 -2.96 6.90
CA ASP A 48 2.77 -3.01 7.61
C ASP A 48 2.76 -4.13 8.65
N LEU A 49 3.25 -5.33 8.29
CA LEU A 49 3.36 -6.45 9.22
C LEU A 49 4.38 -6.18 10.31
N LYS A 50 5.54 -5.59 9.97
CA LYS A 50 6.50 -5.14 11.00
C LYS A 50 5.82 -4.23 12.02
N THR A 51 5.14 -3.18 11.56
CA THR A 51 4.47 -2.24 12.46
C THR A 51 3.44 -2.95 13.33
N PHE A 52 2.65 -3.87 12.76
CA PHE A 52 1.65 -4.62 13.49
C PHE A 52 2.26 -5.45 14.61
N PHE A 53 3.24 -6.30 14.29
CA PHE A 53 3.87 -7.18 15.28
C PHE A 53 4.78 -6.44 16.28
N THR A 54 5.27 -5.25 15.94
CA THR A 54 5.96 -4.38 16.90
C THR A 54 5.01 -3.82 17.96
N ILE A 55 3.78 -3.47 17.58
CA ILE A 55 2.78 -2.89 18.51
C ILE A 55 2.10 -3.97 19.34
N ILE A 56 1.72 -5.09 18.70
CA ILE A 56 0.96 -6.16 19.38
C ILE A 56 1.86 -7.08 20.19
N ASP A 57 3.12 -7.25 19.82
CA ASP A 57 4.13 -8.08 20.52
C ASP A 57 3.65 -9.49 20.88
N LYS A 58 2.94 -10.15 19.96
CA LYS A 58 2.45 -11.52 20.07
C LYS A 58 2.89 -12.36 18.88
N ALA A 59 3.01 -13.68 19.11
CA ALA A 59 3.21 -14.61 18.01
C ALA A 59 1.99 -14.60 17.06
N PRO A 60 2.21 -14.79 15.73
CA PRO A 60 1.11 -14.76 14.76
C PRO A 60 -0.10 -15.62 15.09
N VAL A 61 0.13 -16.79 15.70
CA VAL A 61 -0.94 -17.75 16.05
C VAL A 61 -1.74 -17.34 17.30
N GLU A 62 -1.23 -16.42 18.12
CA GLU A 62 -1.85 -15.96 19.37
C GLU A 62 -2.71 -14.71 19.19
N VAL A 63 -2.65 -14.10 18.02
CA VAL A 63 -3.38 -12.86 17.73
C VAL A 63 -4.88 -13.13 17.66
N VAL A 64 -5.66 -12.34 18.38
CA VAL A 64 -7.12 -12.41 18.43
C VAL A 64 -7.74 -11.09 17.94
N ALA A 65 -9.06 -11.10 17.73
CA ALA A 65 -9.77 -9.90 17.25
C ALA A 65 -9.60 -8.67 18.16
N ALA A 66 -9.46 -8.87 19.48
CA ALA A 66 -9.20 -7.79 20.44
C ALA A 66 -7.87 -7.05 20.13
N ASP A 67 -6.85 -7.76 19.68
CA ASP A 67 -5.55 -7.18 19.32
C ASP A 67 -5.68 -6.30 18.07
N ILE A 68 -6.55 -6.66 17.13
CA ILE A 68 -6.83 -5.84 15.95
C ILE A 68 -7.50 -4.50 16.36
N PHE A 69 -8.43 -4.54 17.32
CA PHE A 69 -9.04 -3.31 17.84
C PHE A 69 -8.02 -2.45 18.60
N ALA A 70 -7.15 -3.06 19.41
CA ALA A 70 -6.06 -2.37 20.10
C ALA A 70 -5.11 -1.70 19.11
N PHE A 71 -4.71 -2.41 18.05
CA PHE A 71 -3.88 -1.86 16.97
C PHE A 71 -4.53 -0.66 16.29
N VAL A 72 -5.83 -0.73 15.98
CA VAL A 72 -6.54 0.40 15.36
C VAL A 72 -6.62 1.59 16.30
N ALA A 73 -6.82 1.36 17.60
CA ALA A 73 -6.86 2.41 18.61
C ALA A 73 -5.50 3.11 18.76
N ASP A 74 -4.41 2.34 18.83
CA ASP A 74 -3.04 2.84 18.86
C ASP A 74 -2.72 3.72 17.67
N GLN A 75 -3.01 3.25 16.45
CA GLN A 75 -2.77 3.99 15.21
C GLN A 75 -3.56 5.31 15.09
N ARG A 76 -4.68 5.41 15.77
CA ARG A 76 -5.48 6.64 15.85
C ARG A 76 -5.02 7.57 16.96
N GLY A 77 -4.50 7.00 18.04
CA GLY A 77 -4.04 7.73 19.22
C GLY A 77 -2.61 8.23 19.15
N ASP A 78 -1.83 7.86 18.15
CA ASP A 78 -0.44 8.26 18.01
C ASP A 78 -0.34 9.78 17.75
N ARG A 79 -0.12 10.53 18.87
CA ARG A 79 0.04 11.99 18.85
C ARG A 79 1.38 12.45 18.29
N SER A 80 2.34 11.55 18.12
CA SER A 80 3.65 11.87 17.51
C SER A 80 3.52 12.15 16.01
N VAL A 81 2.47 11.63 15.38
CA VAL A 81 2.18 11.83 13.96
C VAL A 81 1.10 12.90 13.80
N VAL A 82 1.49 14.06 13.31
CA VAL A 82 0.56 15.14 12.94
C VAL A 82 0.36 15.11 11.43
N ARG A 83 -0.89 15.06 10.98
CA ARG A 83 -1.23 15.05 9.56
C ARG A 83 -1.08 16.45 8.98
N ILE A 84 -0.31 16.56 7.91
CA ILE A 84 -0.08 17.84 7.22
C ILE A 84 -1.37 18.39 6.59
N SER A 85 -2.34 17.50 6.24
CA SER A 85 -3.55 17.89 5.52
C SER A 85 -4.61 18.62 6.36
N ASP A 86 -4.69 18.30 7.66
CA ASP A 86 -5.74 18.78 8.56
C ASP A 86 -5.26 19.10 9.98
N GLY A 87 -3.97 18.87 10.27
CA GLY A 87 -3.36 19.14 11.58
C GLY A 87 -3.78 18.18 12.70
N GLU A 88 -4.63 17.16 12.41
CA GLU A 88 -5.02 16.18 13.41
C GLU A 88 -3.90 15.17 13.70
N SER A 89 -3.85 14.69 14.93
CA SER A 89 -2.90 13.66 15.34
C SER A 89 -3.33 12.26 14.91
N GLY A 90 -2.35 11.38 14.79
CA GLY A 90 -2.55 9.98 14.39
C GLY A 90 -2.60 9.75 12.88
N LEU A 91 -2.65 8.49 12.49
CA LEU A 91 -2.63 8.10 11.08
C LEU A 91 -3.99 8.30 10.41
N SER A 92 -3.95 8.60 9.11
CA SER A 92 -5.19 8.72 8.33
C SER A 92 -5.94 7.39 8.28
N ALA A 93 -7.28 7.46 8.23
CA ALA A 93 -8.15 6.29 8.09
C ALA A 93 -7.77 5.42 6.87
N ARG A 94 -7.30 6.03 5.77
CA ARG A 94 -6.82 5.33 4.57
C ARG A 94 -5.55 4.52 4.85
N THR A 95 -4.60 5.07 5.62
CA THR A 95 -3.37 4.36 6.01
C THR A 95 -3.70 3.18 6.91
N ILE A 96 -4.57 3.37 7.91
CA ILE A 96 -4.98 2.30 8.82
C ILE A 96 -5.71 1.19 8.04
N ALA A 97 -6.66 1.54 7.16
CA ALA A 97 -7.37 0.57 6.34
C ALA A 97 -6.42 -0.22 5.42
N ARG A 98 -5.39 0.41 4.85
CA ARG A 98 -4.36 -0.26 4.05
C ARG A 98 -3.56 -1.26 4.90
N ARG A 99 -3.14 -0.88 6.11
CA ARG A 99 -2.44 -1.77 7.05
C ARG A 99 -3.30 -2.98 7.42
N LEU A 100 -4.57 -2.75 7.74
CA LEU A 100 -5.53 -3.83 8.00
C LEU A 100 -5.68 -4.78 6.80
N SER A 101 -5.64 -4.28 5.57
CA SER A 101 -5.67 -5.13 4.36
C SER A 101 -4.42 -6.01 4.26
N SER A 102 -3.23 -5.50 4.62
CA SER A 102 -1.99 -6.30 4.65
C SER A 102 -2.06 -7.41 5.72
N ILE A 103 -2.56 -7.08 6.92
CA ILE A 103 -2.75 -8.03 8.01
C ILE A 103 -3.78 -9.09 7.62
N SER A 104 -4.93 -8.68 7.07
CA SER A 104 -5.98 -9.59 6.60
C SER A 104 -5.47 -10.55 5.52
N GLY A 105 -4.64 -10.06 4.60
CA GLY A 105 -3.99 -10.89 3.57
C GLY A 105 -3.05 -11.94 4.17
N PHE A 106 -2.29 -11.58 5.20
CA PHE A 106 -1.43 -12.52 5.93
C PHE A 106 -2.25 -13.63 6.60
N TYR A 107 -3.29 -13.28 7.35
CA TYR A 107 -4.13 -14.30 8.01
C TYR A 107 -4.94 -15.13 7.02
N ALA A 108 -5.39 -14.57 5.92
CA ALA A 108 -6.02 -15.34 4.83
C ALA A 108 -5.06 -16.38 4.23
N TYR A 109 -3.76 -16.03 4.11
CA TYR A 109 -2.73 -16.96 3.68
C TYR A 109 -2.52 -18.10 4.70
N LEU A 110 -2.44 -17.80 6.02
CA LEU A 110 -2.30 -18.83 7.05
C LEU A 110 -3.49 -19.80 7.06
N VAL A 111 -4.70 -19.28 6.97
CA VAL A 111 -5.92 -20.10 6.88
C VAL A 111 -5.90 -20.99 5.62
N ALA A 112 -5.48 -20.44 4.48
CA ALA A 112 -5.40 -21.19 3.22
C ALA A 112 -4.32 -22.29 3.24
N ARG A 113 -3.23 -22.08 3.97
CA ARG A 113 -2.20 -23.15 4.18
C ARG A 113 -2.74 -24.35 4.93
N GLY A 114 -3.54 -24.12 5.97
CA GLY A 114 -4.15 -25.19 6.77
C GLY A 114 -3.19 -25.98 7.69
N ASP A 115 -1.92 -25.60 7.73
CA ASP A 115 -0.86 -26.24 8.53
C ASP A 115 -0.55 -25.48 9.85
N THR A 116 -1.37 -24.50 10.17
CA THR A 116 -1.27 -23.69 11.40
C THR A 116 -2.56 -23.82 12.23
N PRO A 117 -2.53 -23.54 13.54
CA PRO A 117 -3.73 -23.55 14.37
C PRO A 117 -4.69 -22.38 14.07
N VAL A 118 -4.39 -21.53 13.11
CA VAL A 118 -5.22 -20.38 12.73
C VAL A 118 -6.37 -20.86 11.85
N ALA A 119 -7.53 -21.11 12.45
CA ALA A 119 -8.72 -21.57 11.73
C ALA A 119 -9.50 -20.45 11.02
N SER A 120 -9.35 -19.19 11.45
CA SER A 120 -10.03 -18.04 10.87
C SER A 120 -9.20 -16.77 11.05
N SER A 121 -9.43 -15.78 10.19
CA SER A 121 -8.75 -14.48 10.31
C SER A 121 -9.20 -13.75 11.58
N PRO A 122 -8.27 -13.25 12.42
CA PRO A 122 -8.60 -12.39 13.55
C PRO A 122 -9.07 -10.99 13.11
N VAL A 123 -8.83 -10.60 11.85
CA VAL A 123 -9.30 -9.34 11.31
C VAL A 123 -10.78 -9.47 10.95
N PRO A 124 -11.70 -8.79 11.70
CA PRO A 124 -13.12 -8.88 11.40
C PRO A 124 -13.43 -8.32 10.02
N CYS A 125 -14.24 -9.00 9.23
CA CYS A 125 -14.69 -8.53 7.91
C CYS A 125 -15.53 -7.25 7.96
N GLY A 126 -15.82 -6.76 9.17
CA GLY A 126 -16.63 -5.60 9.50
C GLY A 126 -17.63 -5.91 10.61
N LEU A 127 -18.19 -4.86 11.18
CA LEU A 127 -19.25 -5.00 12.19
C LEU A 127 -20.58 -5.20 11.46
N SER A 128 -21.26 -6.31 11.77
CA SER A 128 -22.59 -6.57 11.20
C SER A 128 -23.64 -5.71 11.93
N THR A 129 -24.22 -4.73 11.22
CA THR A 129 -25.33 -3.94 11.74
C THR A 129 -26.63 -4.31 11.03
N ARG A 130 -27.72 -4.42 11.81
CA ARG A 130 -29.05 -4.69 11.29
C ARG A 130 -29.69 -3.35 10.90
N ARG A 131 -29.91 -3.11 9.62
CA ARG A 131 -30.69 -1.95 9.18
C ARG A 131 -32.20 -2.20 9.32
N ARG A 132 -32.99 -1.14 9.56
CA ARG A 132 -34.45 -1.18 9.47
C ARG A 132 -34.83 -1.78 8.10
N GLY A 133 -35.44 -2.98 8.08
CA GLY A 133 -35.73 -3.72 6.84
C GLY A 133 -34.99 -5.07 6.71
N GLY A 134 -34.29 -5.55 7.76
CA GLY A 134 -33.78 -6.93 7.85
C GLY A 134 -32.47 -7.21 7.09
N ARG A 135 -31.98 -6.33 6.25
CA ARG A 135 -30.74 -6.52 5.48
C ARG A 135 -29.51 -6.27 6.38
N ARG A 136 -28.65 -7.29 6.52
CA ARG A 136 -27.35 -7.14 7.20
C ARG A 136 -26.42 -6.31 6.32
N THR A 137 -25.90 -5.21 6.86
CA THR A 137 -24.87 -4.39 6.21
C THR A 137 -23.59 -4.53 7.01
N GLN A 138 -22.49 -4.89 6.35
CA GLN A 138 -21.18 -4.88 6.98
C GLN A 138 -20.63 -3.45 6.99
N VAL A 139 -20.31 -2.96 8.19
CA VAL A 139 -19.65 -1.67 8.38
C VAL A 139 -18.15 -1.96 8.54
N PRO A 140 -17.28 -1.38 7.71
CA PRO A 140 -15.84 -1.61 7.82
C PRO A 140 -15.32 -1.10 9.17
N LEU A 141 -14.31 -1.75 9.74
CA LEU A 141 -13.66 -1.36 11.00
C LEU A 141 -13.16 0.09 10.97
N VAL A 142 -12.67 0.52 9.82
CA VAL A 142 -12.20 1.88 9.60
C VAL A 142 -12.94 2.47 8.42
N ARG A 143 -13.76 3.48 8.69
CA ARG A 143 -14.47 4.20 7.64
C ARG A 143 -13.52 5.19 6.97
N VAL A 144 -13.25 4.98 5.70
CA VAL A 144 -12.43 5.87 4.89
C VAL A 144 -13.36 6.85 4.15
N PRO A 145 -13.26 8.17 4.41
CA PRO A 145 -14.05 9.14 3.68
C PRO A 145 -13.65 9.16 2.20
N ARG A 146 -14.64 9.27 1.33
CA ARG A 146 -14.44 9.48 -0.11
C ARG A 146 -14.29 10.97 -0.35
N THR A 147 -13.07 11.46 -0.41
CA THR A 147 -12.76 12.84 -0.75
C THR A 147 -12.40 12.93 -2.23
N LEU A 148 -12.81 14.00 -2.90
CA LEU A 148 -12.32 14.29 -4.24
C LEU A 148 -10.84 14.63 -4.17
N PRO A 149 -10.05 14.20 -5.17
CA PRO A 149 -8.64 14.58 -5.24
C PRO A 149 -8.53 16.10 -5.42
N LYS A 150 -7.53 16.71 -4.79
CA LYS A 150 -7.14 18.09 -5.10
C LYS A 150 -6.49 18.08 -6.50
N ILE A 151 -7.05 18.85 -7.40
CA ILE A 151 -6.51 19.07 -8.74
C ILE A 151 -5.88 20.47 -8.80
N LEU A 152 -4.80 20.59 -9.56
CA LEU A 152 -4.18 21.88 -9.83
C LEU A 152 -5.06 22.67 -10.79
N SER A 153 -5.19 23.97 -10.53
CA SER A 153 -5.80 24.89 -11.46
C SER A 153 -4.88 25.13 -12.69
N PRO A 154 -5.42 25.58 -13.82
CA PRO A 154 -4.60 25.91 -14.98
C PRO A 154 -3.48 26.92 -14.67
N ALA A 155 -3.74 27.90 -13.80
CA ALA A 155 -2.75 28.88 -13.37
C ALA A 155 -1.61 28.24 -12.58
N GLU A 156 -1.91 27.31 -11.66
CA GLU A 156 -0.90 26.56 -10.90
C GLU A 156 -0.07 25.64 -11.81
N VAL A 157 -0.66 25.03 -12.81
CA VAL A 157 0.07 24.22 -13.82
C VAL A 157 1.02 25.11 -14.62
N THR A 158 0.57 26.29 -15.06
CA THR A 158 1.41 27.26 -15.78
C THR A 158 2.56 27.76 -14.91
N ALA A 159 2.30 28.08 -13.66
CA ALA A 159 3.32 28.50 -12.71
C ALA A 159 4.36 27.40 -12.46
N LEU A 160 3.89 26.15 -12.29
CA LEU A 160 4.77 24.98 -12.14
C LEU A 160 5.70 24.82 -13.35
N LEU A 161 5.15 24.86 -14.56
CA LEU A 161 5.92 24.72 -15.80
C LEU A 161 6.93 25.85 -15.97
N GLY A 162 6.57 27.09 -15.61
CA GLY A 162 7.45 28.26 -15.64
C GLY A 162 8.60 28.21 -14.64
N ALA A 163 8.41 27.51 -13.52
CA ALA A 163 9.45 27.32 -12.49
C ALA A 163 10.51 26.26 -12.88
N LEU A 164 10.24 25.42 -13.88
CA LEU A 164 11.16 24.39 -14.33
C LEU A 164 12.30 24.97 -15.15
N ARG A 165 13.54 24.63 -14.79
CA ARG A 165 14.74 25.21 -15.37
C ARG A 165 15.24 24.49 -16.62
N THR A 166 14.97 23.18 -16.73
CA THR A 166 15.49 22.34 -17.83
C THR A 166 14.36 21.86 -18.74
N ASP A 167 14.67 21.67 -20.02
CA ASP A 167 13.71 21.12 -20.99
C ASP A 167 13.36 19.67 -20.66
N ARG A 168 14.31 18.93 -20.09
CA ARG A 168 14.06 17.58 -19.57
C ARG A 168 12.96 17.58 -18.52
N ASP A 169 13.04 18.46 -17.52
CA ASP A 169 12.04 18.52 -16.44
C ASP A 169 10.66 18.94 -16.98
N ARG A 170 10.67 19.91 -17.93
CA ARG A 170 9.44 20.32 -18.63
C ARG A 170 8.83 19.16 -19.40
N ALA A 171 9.63 18.42 -20.19
CA ALA A 171 9.15 17.25 -20.93
C ALA A 171 8.55 16.19 -20.01
N MET A 172 9.19 15.88 -18.87
CA MET A 172 8.66 14.94 -17.89
C MET A 172 7.33 15.41 -17.30
N VAL A 173 7.21 16.68 -16.93
CA VAL A 173 5.96 17.23 -16.38
C VAL A 173 4.87 17.28 -17.44
N TYR A 174 5.18 17.67 -18.70
CA TYR A 174 4.22 17.62 -19.80
C TYR A 174 3.71 16.20 -20.05
N ALA A 175 4.58 15.20 -20.06
CA ALA A 175 4.16 13.81 -20.22
C ALA A 175 3.20 13.37 -19.09
N MET A 176 3.43 13.82 -17.83
CA MET A 176 2.52 13.54 -16.72
C MET A 176 1.19 14.31 -16.83
N VAL A 177 1.22 15.59 -17.19
CA VAL A 177 0.01 16.45 -17.21
C VAL A 177 -0.86 16.16 -18.42
N LEU A 178 -0.26 16.08 -19.61
CA LEU A 178 -0.99 15.93 -20.89
C LEU A 178 -1.23 14.45 -21.23
N GLY A 179 -0.22 13.59 -21.02
CA GLY A 179 -0.32 12.16 -21.31
C GLY A 179 -0.86 11.31 -20.15
N GLY A 180 -1.06 11.90 -18.97
CA GLY A 180 -1.52 11.17 -17.79
C GLY A 180 -0.53 10.09 -17.31
N LEU A 181 0.76 10.24 -17.62
CA LEU A 181 1.77 9.28 -17.22
C LEU A 181 2.06 9.35 -15.73
N ARG A 182 2.29 8.19 -15.13
CA ARG A 182 2.78 8.11 -13.75
C ARG A 182 4.27 8.39 -13.70
N ARG A 183 4.76 8.85 -12.55
CA ARG A 183 6.19 9.13 -12.37
C ARG A 183 7.10 7.97 -12.80
N CYS A 184 6.77 6.73 -12.41
CA CYS A 184 7.57 5.56 -12.78
C CYS A 184 7.53 5.27 -14.29
N GLU A 185 6.43 5.56 -14.96
CA GLU A 185 6.29 5.41 -16.41
C GLU A 185 7.15 6.43 -17.14
N VAL A 186 7.13 7.69 -16.71
CA VAL A 186 7.99 8.75 -17.28
C VAL A 186 9.47 8.46 -17.09
N LEU A 187 9.86 8.01 -15.88
CA LEU A 187 11.27 7.67 -15.60
C LEU A 187 11.74 6.40 -16.30
N GLY A 188 10.83 5.53 -16.73
CA GLY A 188 11.12 4.32 -17.50
C GLY A 188 11.05 4.49 -19.00
N LEU A 189 10.66 5.68 -19.54
CA LEU A 189 10.61 5.93 -20.97
C LEU A 189 11.99 5.84 -21.62
N ARG A 190 12.04 5.18 -22.76
CA ARG A 190 13.22 5.10 -23.63
C ARG A 190 12.99 5.95 -24.89
N LEU A 191 14.04 6.34 -25.55
CA LEU A 191 13.92 7.12 -26.80
C LEU A 191 13.08 6.40 -27.86
N GLY A 192 13.17 5.07 -27.94
CA GLY A 192 12.36 4.26 -28.86
C GLY A 192 10.87 4.22 -28.52
N ASP A 193 10.48 4.62 -27.31
CA ASP A 193 9.07 4.68 -26.88
C ASP A 193 8.41 5.99 -27.33
N VAL A 194 9.20 6.97 -27.82
CA VAL A 194 8.72 8.27 -28.28
C VAL A 194 8.53 8.22 -29.79
N GLN A 195 7.29 8.15 -30.23
CA GLN A 195 6.91 8.07 -31.63
C GLN A 195 6.52 9.48 -32.13
N VAL A 196 7.53 10.24 -32.55
CA VAL A 196 7.36 11.65 -32.94
C VAL A 196 6.40 11.83 -34.14
N PRO A 197 6.47 11.00 -35.21
CA PRO A 197 5.53 11.11 -36.33
C PRO A 197 4.08 10.91 -35.91
N GLU A 198 3.82 9.95 -35.03
CA GLU A 198 2.49 9.59 -34.54
C GLU A 198 2.05 10.46 -33.35
N ARG A 199 2.93 11.34 -32.85
CA ARG A 199 2.70 12.19 -31.67
C ARG A 199 2.25 11.38 -30.46
N SER A 200 2.85 10.21 -30.24
CA SER A 200 2.45 9.26 -29.20
C SER A 200 3.64 8.76 -28.39
N LEU A 201 3.32 8.25 -27.18
CA LEU A 201 4.27 7.61 -26.28
C LEU A 201 3.83 6.19 -26.01
N PHE A 202 4.71 5.21 -26.21
CA PHE A 202 4.47 3.84 -25.84
C PHE A 202 4.89 3.61 -24.39
N ILE A 203 3.98 3.13 -23.56
CA ILE A 203 4.22 2.80 -22.16
C ILE A 203 4.33 1.28 -22.02
N ALA A 204 5.57 0.79 -21.95
CA ALA A 204 5.86 -0.64 -21.86
C ALA A 204 5.44 -1.23 -20.51
N GLU A 205 5.62 -0.49 -19.40
CA GLU A 205 5.40 -0.97 -18.05
C GLU A 205 4.42 -0.10 -17.26
N GLY A 206 3.15 -0.10 -17.62
CA GLY A 206 2.09 0.55 -16.86
C GLY A 206 1.80 -0.13 -15.52
N LYS A 207 0.95 0.49 -14.68
CA LYS A 207 0.49 -0.10 -13.41
C LYS A 207 -0.24 -1.42 -13.70
N GLY A 208 0.21 -2.51 -13.06
CA GLY A 208 -0.35 -3.85 -13.29
C GLY A 208 0.28 -4.61 -14.47
N GLY A 209 1.35 -4.07 -15.10
CA GLY A 209 2.00 -4.70 -16.25
C GLY A 209 1.34 -4.42 -17.60
N HIS A 210 0.30 -3.55 -17.62
CA HIS A 210 -0.41 -3.24 -18.86
C HIS A 210 0.39 -2.26 -19.72
N GLN A 211 0.50 -2.58 -21.01
CA GLN A 211 1.03 -1.68 -22.03
C GLN A 211 -0.07 -0.76 -22.54
N ARG A 212 0.28 0.45 -22.94
CA ARG A 212 -0.62 1.39 -23.58
C ARG A 212 0.14 2.43 -24.41
N VAL A 213 -0.55 3.03 -25.36
CA VAL A 213 -0.11 4.20 -26.10
C VAL A 213 -0.90 5.43 -25.59
N VAL A 214 -0.28 6.55 -25.46
CA VAL A 214 -0.87 7.84 -25.08
C VAL A 214 -0.40 8.95 -26.01
#